data_ff0ff9426b5a757dc93d3f5b4d5becdb
#
_entry.id   ff0ff9426b5a757dc93d3f5b4d5becdb
#
_cell.length_a   1.000
_cell.length_b   1.000
_cell.length_c   1.000
_cell.angle_alpha   90.00
_cell.angle_beta   90.00
_cell.angle_gamma   90.00
#
_symmetry.space_group_name_H-M   'P 1'
#
loop_
_entity.id
_entity.type
_entity.pdbx_description
1 polymer ?
#
loop_
_entity_poly.entity_id
_entity_poly.type
_entity_poly.pdbx_seq_one_letter_code
_entity_poly.pdbx_strand_id
1 'polypeptide(L)'
;MDKIQKIMARWNAILPLSERDRELLSRRFTIDFNYNSNHIEGNTLTYGQTEILLLFGKIVGEAEAKDVQEMTASNVGLKMMKEEAQLKDIPLTQHFIRTLHKTLLREDYKVFRNLPGGQTTSYTIHAGIYKTRPNSVITRYGDRFEYASPEETPALMGDLVEWYNEAEKSGKFTPVELAAMFHYRYIRIHPFEDGNGRIARLMANYILSRHDYPMIVVRSRKKNEYLEALHKTDLTVGAAPSIGAHASKREIQQFLTYFSNLFVEEVSYNISFLTERGENVWWFDGERVKFRSATTSQMLNLMYSKPDITIPCLSENIGINIASVNKQIKQLTTKGYIQRASNGNWRLIITPSI
;
A
#
# COMPACT_ATOMS: atom_id res chain seq x y z
N MET A 1 -23.36 -9.49 -15.45
CA MET A 1 -21.95 -9.08 -15.56
C MET A 1 -21.47 -8.79 -14.14
N ASP A 2 -20.44 -9.50 -13.68
CA ASP A 2 -19.86 -9.32 -12.36
C ASP A 2 -19.26 -7.90 -12.19
N LYS A 3 -19.19 -7.41 -10.94
CA LYS A 3 -18.64 -6.07 -10.63
C LYS A 3 -17.20 -5.87 -11.13
N ILE A 4 -16.38 -6.94 -11.09
CA ILE A 4 -15.00 -6.91 -11.61
C ILE A 4 -15.02 -6.71 -13.14
N GLN A 5 -15.84 -7.44 -13.85
CA GLN A 5 -15.99 -7.30 -15.31
C GLN A 5 -16.47 -5.89 -15.71
N LYS A 6 -17.41 -5.32 -14.92
CA LYS A 6 -17.90 -3.95 -15.17
C LYS A 6 -16.81 -2.90 -15.01
N ILE A 7 -16.04 -2.98 -13.93
CA ILE A 7 -14.96 -2.00 -13.69
C ILE A 7 -13.81 -2.17 -14.68
N MET A 8 -13.46 -3.41 -15.05
CA MET A 8 -12.44 -3.67 -16.07
C MET A 8 -12.88 -3.20 -17.45
N ALA A 9 -14.16 -3.32 -17.82
CA ALA A 9 -14.67 -2.74 -19.07
C ALA A 9 -14.50 -1.21 -19.10
N ARG A 10 -14.77 -0.53 -17.97
CA ARG A 10 -14.53 0.93 -17.85
C ARG A 10 -13.03 1.28 -17.89
N TRP A 11 -12.19 0.48 -17.27
CA TRP A 11 -10.74 0.64 -17.32
C TRP A 11 -10.22 0.49 -18.76
N ASN A 12 -10.63 -0.58 -19.44
CA ASN A 12 -10.22 -0.85 -20.82
C ASN A 12 -10.70 0.23 -21.80
N ALA A 13 -11.81 0.90 -21.51
CA ALA A 13 -12.32 1.98 -22.34
C ALA A 13 -11.45 3.26 -22.35
N ILE A 14 -10.55 3.41 -21.39
CA ILE A 14 -9.60 4.54 -21.34
C ILE A 14 -8.20 4.16 -21.83
N LEU A 15 -7.98 2.91 -22.23
CA LEU A 15 -6.71 2.44 -22.77
C LEU A 15 -6.63 2.66 -24.31
N PRO A 16 -5.43 2.87 -24.88
CA PRO A 16 -4.14 3.02 -24.18
C PRO A 16 -4.01 4.41 -23.52
N LEU A 17 -3.42 4.44 -22.34
CA LEU A 17 -3.13 5.72 -21.67
C LEU A 17 -2.05 6.49 -22.42
N SER A 18 -2.17 7.83 -22.44
CA SER A 18 -1.09 8.70 -22.87
C SER A 18 0.17 8.48 -22.01
N GLU A 19 1.35 8.82 -22.53
CA GLU A 19 2.60 8.73 -21.76
C GLU A 19 2.51 9.54 -20.47
N ARG A 20 2.02 10.77 -20.54
CA ARG A 20 1.77 11.62 -19.37
C ARG A 20 0.85 10.96 -18.35
N ASP A 21 -0.25 10.35 -18.77
CA ASP A 21 -1.20 9.71 -17.85
C ASP A 21 -0.61 8.47 -17.19
N ARG A 22 0.19 7.70 -17.93
CA ARG A 22 0.94 6.56 -17.37
C ARG A 22 1.92 6.99 -16.31
N GLU A 23 2.69 8.05 -16.57
CA GLU A 23 3.65 8.59 -15.61
C GLU A 23 2.98 9.11 -14.34
N LEU A 24 1.91 9.91 -14.50
CA LEU A 24 1.14 10.46 -13.38
C LEU A 24 0.55 9.34 -12.51
N LEU A 25 -0.07 8.34 -13.15
CA LEU A 25 -0.65 7.20 -12.44
C LEU A 25 0.42 6.36 -11.73
N SER A 26 1.53 6.09 -12.41
CA SER A 26 2.65 5.31 -11.86
C SER A 26 3.30 6.01 -10.67
N ARG A 27 3.56 7.33 -10.79
CA ARG A 27 4.11 8.15 -9.71
C ARG A 27 3.20 8.12 -8.49
N ARG A 28 1.91 8.36 -8.71
CA ARG A 28 0.93 8.39 -7.64
C ARG A 28 0.75 7.02 -6.97
N PHE A 29 0.63 5.96 -7.76
CA PHE A 29 0.57 4.60 -7.22
C PHE A 29 1.80 4.29 -6.36
N THR A 30 2.99 4.70 -6.79
CA THR A 30 4.23 4.47 -6.04
C THR A 30 4.18 5.14 -4.67
N ILE A 31 3.70 6.38 -4.59
CA ILE A 31 3.56 7.11 -3.32
C ILE A 31 2.49 6.47 -2.44
N ASP A 32 1.29 6.28 -3.00
CA ASP A 32 0.13 5.70 -2.31
C ASP A 32 0.45 4.33 -1.73
N PHE A 33 1.03 3.44 -2.54
CA PHE A 33 1.36 2.08 -2.13
C PHE A 33 2.39 2.07 -0.99
N ASN A 34 3.52 2.76 -1.17
CA ASN A 34 4.58 2.77 -0.18
C ASN A 34 4.11 3.43 1.13
N TYR A 35 3.43 4.58 1.05
CA TYR A 35 2.86 5.22 2.23
C TYR A 35 1.92 4.28 3.00
N ASN A 36 0.88 3.79 2.33
CA ASN A 36 -0.16 3.01 2.99
C ASN A 36 0.36 1.66 3.50
N SER A 37 1.15 0.94 2.68
CA SER A 37 1.67 -0.38 3.03
C SER A 37 2.60 -0.33 4.25
N ASN A 38 3.45 0.70 4.37
CA ASN A 38 4.31 0.87 5.54
C ASN A 38 3.55 1.44 6.74
N HIS A 39 2.59 2.33 6.51
CA HIS A 39 1.79 2.92 7.59
C HIS A 39 0.89 1.89 8.29
N ILE A 40 0.42 0.87 7.58
CA ILE A 40 -0.27 -0.28 8.17
C ILE A 40 0.63 -1.00 9.19
N GLU A 41 1.93 -1.07 8.95
CA GLU A 41 2.92 -1.73 9.82
C GLU A 41 3.49 -0.77 10.90
N GLY A 42 3.01 0.48 10.95
CA GLY A 42 3.38 1.42 12.01
C GLY A 42 4.45 2.46 11.63
N ASN A 43 4.86 2.53 10.36
CA ASN A 43 5.74 3.59 9.88
C ASN A 43 5.07 4.96 10.07
N THR A 44 5.81 5.95 10.54
CA THR A 44 5.28 7.25 10.99
C THR A 44 5.46 8.39 9.99
N LEU A 45 6.13 8.14 8.85
CA LEU A 45 6.30 9.17 7.83
C LEU A 45 4.95 9.66 7.32
N THR A 46 4.78 10.97 7.28
CA THR A 46 3.59 11.58 6.67
C THR A 46 3.57 11.31 5.16
N TYR A 47 2.39 11.46 4.56
CA TYR A 47 2.25 11.31 3.10
C TYR A 47 3.19 12.25 2.34
N GLY A 48 3.31 13.51 2.78
CA GLY A 48 4.23 14.49 2.19
C GLY A 48 5.70 14.14 2.35
N GLN A 49 6.11 13.62 3.51
CA GLN A 49 7.48 13.13 3.70
C GLN A 49 7.78 11.95 2.79
N THR A 50 6.83 11.02 2.67
CA THR A 50 6.93 9.88 1.74
C THR A 50 7.10 10.34 0.30
N GLU A 51 6.29 11.30 -0.14
CA GLU A 51 6.40 11.86 -1.50
C GLU A 51 7.78 12.48 -1.75
N ILE A 52 8.26 13.34 -0.83
CA ILE A 52 9.55 14.01 -0.97
C ILE A 52 10.69 13.00 -0.98
N LEU A 53 10.63 12.02 -0.09
CA LEU A 53 11.64 10.97 -0.02
C LEU A 53 11.71 10.16 -1.32
N LEU A 54 10.58 9.70 -1.81
CA LEU A 54 10.54 8.81 -2.98
C LEU A 54 10.85 9.52 -4.30
N LEU A 55 10.52 10.81 -4.42
CA LEU A 55 10.75 11.58 -5.64
C LEU A 55 12.10 12.29 -5.68
N PHE A 56 12.61 12.75 -4.54
CA PHE A 56 13.79 13.62 -4.49
C PHE A 56 14.91 13.07 -3.60
N GLY A 57 14.70 11.94 -2.92
CA GLY A 57 15.68 11.35 -1.99
C GLY A 57 15.96 12.21 -0.76
N LYS A 58 15.04 13.10 -0.38
CA LYS A 58 15.22 14.07 0.71
C LYS A 58 14.16 13.86 1.80
N ILE A 59 14.52 14.18 3.04
CA ILE A 59 13.58 14.25 4.17
C ILE A 59 13.39 15.71 4.57
N VAL A 60 12.16 16.07 4.88
CA VAL A 60 11.78 17.38 5.40
C VAL A 60 11.12 17.20 6.75
N GLY A 61 11.58 17.95 7.76
CA GLY A 61 11.14 17.81 9.13
C GLY A 61 11.80 16.64 9.86
N GLU A 62 11.28 16.32 11.05
CA GLU A 62 11.75 15.21 11.86
C GLU A 62 11.21 13.88 11.32
N ALA A 63 12.05 12.86 11.28
CA ALA A 63 11.69 11.51 10.87
C ALA A 63 12.63 10.50 11.54
N GLU A 64 12.09 9.39 11.97
CA GLU A 64 12.88 8.28 12.47
C GLU A 64 13.70 7.64 11.35
N ALA A 65 14.98 7.41 11.59
CA ALA A 65 15.89 6.82 10.60
C ALA A 65 15.39 5.47 10.11
N LYS A 66 14.81 4.66 11.01
CA LYS A 66 14.17 3.38 10.68
C LYS A 66 13.05 3.55 9.64
N ASP A 67 12.15 4.50 9.86
CA ASP A 67 11.00 4.74 8.99
C ASP A 67 11.43 5.16 7.57
N VAL A 68 12.47 5.99 7.48
CA VAL A 68 13.07 6.40 6.21
C VAL A 68 13.68 5.21 5.46
N GLN A 69 14.39 4.36 6.18
CA GLN A 69 15.02 3.16 5.62
C GLN A 69 13.97 2.16 5.13
N GLU A 70 12.94 1.89 5.93
CA GLU A 70 11.83 1.00 5.56
C GLU A 70 11.08 1.50 4.32
N MET A 71 10.79 2.80 4.26
CA MET A 71 10.12 3.42 3.11
C MET A 71 10.94 3.30 1.84
N THR A 72 12.24 3.56 1.92
CA THR A 72 13.17 3.45 0.79
C THR A 72 13.28 1.99 0.31
N ALA A 73 13.42 1.06 1.24
CA ALA A 73 13.50 -0.38 0.95
C ALA A 73 12.20 -0.90 0.32
N SER A 74 11.05 -0.46 0.83
CA SER A 74 9.74 -0.78 0.26
C SER A 74 9.61 -0.33 -1.19
N ASN A 75 10.11 0.87 -1.52
CA ASN A 75 10.10 1.38 -2.89
C ASN A 75 11.00 0.55 -3.84
N VAL A 76 12.16 0.08 -3.35
CA VAL A 76 13.01 -0.84 -4.12
C VAL A 76 12.28 -2.16 -4.35
N GLY A 77 11.66 -2.73 -3.32
CA GLY A 77 10.85 -3.95 -3.43
C GLY A 77 9.68 -3.80 -4.41
N LEU A 78 9.01 -2.65 -4.42
CA LEU A 78 7.94 -2.36 -5.39
C LEU A 78 8.46 -2.32 -6.83
N LYS A 79 9.63 -1.75 -7.08
CA LYS A 79 10.26 -1.74 -8.42
C LYS A 79 10.62 -3.15 -8.85
N MET A 80 11.29 -3.92 -8.00
CA MET A 80 11.62 -5.33 -8.27
C MET A 80 10.38 -6.16 -8.59
N MET A 81 9.32 -6.00 -7.81
CA MET A 81 8.05 -6.70 -8.04
C MET A 81 7.45 -6.35 -9.40
N LYS A 82 7.46 -5.07 -9.81
CA LYS A 82 6.96 -4.64 -11.12
C LYS A 82 7.78 -5.23 -12.27
N GLU A 83 9.09 -5.27 -12.14
CA GLU A 83 10.01 -5.84 -13.14
C GLU A 83 9.78 -7.34 -13.29
N GLU A 84 9.72 -8.08 -12.19
CA GLU A 84 9.47 -9.53 -12.20
C GLU A 84 8.10 -9.89 -12.77
N ALA A 85 7.07 -9.08 -12.49
CA ALA A 85 5.73 -9.30 -13.02
C ALA A 85 5.66 -9.22 -14.56
N GLN A 86 6.61 -8.54 -15.23
CA GLN A 86 6.69 -8.48 -16.69
C GLN A 86 7.31 -9.72 -17.31
N LEU A 87 8.01 -10.53 -16.53
CA LEU A 87 8.64 -11.76 -16.99
C LEU A 87 7.62 -12.91 -17.03
N LYS A 88 6.62 -12.79 -17.91
CA LYS A 88 5.43 -13.67 -17.94
C LYS A 88 5.73 -15.14 -18.21
N ASP A 89 6.85 -15.44 -18.87
CA ASP A 89 7.28 -16.81 -19.16
C ASP A 89 8.05 -17.47 -18.00
N ILE A 90 8.45 -16.69 -16.99
CA ILE A 90 9.18 -17.19 -15.82
C ILE A 90 8.17 -17.47 -14.69
N PRO A 91 8.11 -18.73 -14.18
CA PRO A 91 7.21 -19.05 -13.09
C PRO A 91 7.64 -18.35 -11.79
N LEU A 92 6.67 -18.07 -10.91
CA LEU A 92 6.96 -17.59 -9.57
C LEU A 92 7.82 -18.61 -8.80
N THR A 93 8.80 -18.12 -8.04
CA THR A 93 9.67 -18.94 -7.21
C THR A 93 9.68 -18.49 -5.75
N GLN A 94 9.93 -19.42 -4.83
CA GLN A 94 10.20 -19.08 -3.42
C GLN A 94 11.43 -18.16 -3.30
N HIS A 95 12.41 -18.33 -4.20
CA HIS A 95 13.61 -17.49 -4.22
C HIS A 95 13.26 -16.02 -4.42
N PHE A 96 12.38 -15.72 -5.36
CA PHE A 96 11.93 -14.33 -5.60
C PHE A 96 11.25 -13.74 -4.37
N ILE A 97 10.32 -14.48 -3.72
CA ILE A 97 9.65 -14.01 -2.49
C ILE A 97 10.65 -13.73 -1.37
N ARG A 98 11.64 -14.60 -1.19
CA ARG A 98 12.72 -14.42 -0.20
C ARG A 98 13.64 -13.26 -0.54
N THR A 99 13.90 -13.01 -1.83
CA THR A 99 14.70 -11.87 -2.30
C THR A 99 13.94 -10.55 -2.06
N LEU A 100 12.62 -10.51 -2.32
CA LEU A 100 11.78 -9.36 -1.95
C LEU A 100 11.83 -9.09 -0.45
N HIS A 101 11.69 -10.13 0.37
CA HIS A 101 11.77 -9.99 1.82
C HIS A 101 13.14 -9.45 2.28
N LYS A 102 14.24 -10.00 1.71
CA LYS A 102 15.60 -9.48 1.98
C LYS A 102 15.73 -8.01 1.61
N THR A 103 15.16 -7.60 0.49
CA THR A 103 15.15 -6.20 0.04
C THR A 103 14.38 -5.31 1.02
N LEU A 104 13.22 -5.75 1.51
CA LEU A 104 12.41 -4.98 2.46
C LEU A 104 13.07 -4.78 3.81
N LEU A 105 13.73 -5.80 4.34
CA LEU A 105 14.41 -5.73 5.64
C LEU A 105 15.83 -5.19 5.53
N ARG A 106 16.47 -5.27 4.35
CA ARG A 106 17.83 -4.86 4.03
C ARG A 106 18.91 -5.70 4.72
N GLU A 107 18.83 -5.86 6.04
CA GLU A 107 19.81 -6.56 6.86
C GLU A 107 19.13 -7.28 8.03
N ASP A 108 19.87 -8.20 8.63
CA ASP A 108 19.46 -8.86 9.87
C ASP A 108 19.46 -7.84 11.02
N TYR A 109 18.49 -7.91 11.90
CA TYR A 109 18.44 -7.02 13.06
C TYR A 109 17.98 -7.74 14.33
N LYS A 110 18.40 -7.20 15.49
CA LYS A 110 18.03 -7.74 16.80
C LYS A 110 16.77 -7.05 17.33
N VAL A 111 15.88 -7.88 17.85
CA VAL A 111 14.71 -7.45 18.62
C VAL A 111 14.97 -7.76 20.09
N PHE A 112 14.75 -6.76 20.95
CA PHE A 112 14.86 -6.89 22.38
C PHE A 112 13.47 -6.99 23.01
N ARG A 113 13.27 -7.91 23.94
CA ARG A 113 12.02 -8.05 24.69
C ARG A 113 12.30 -8.06 26.18
N ASN A 114 11.54 -7.27 26.90
CA ASN A 114 11.55 -7.29 28.36
C ASN A 114 10.65 -8.44 28.83
N LEU A 115 11.19 -9.29 29.66
CA LEU A 115 10.49 -10.38 30.32
C LEU A 115 9.93 -9.90 31.67
N PRO A 116 8.88 -10.58 32.21
CA PRO A 116 8.47 -10.38 33.58
C PRO A 116 9.66 -10.59 34.54
N GLY A 117 9.85 -9.66 35.46
CA GLY A 117 11.01 -9.70 36.40
C GLY A 117 12.21 -8.84 35.96
N GLY A 118 12.07 -8.03 34.87
CA GLY A 118 13.10 -7.06 34.47
C GLY A 118 14.25 -7.63 33.64
N GLN A 119 14.21 -8.91 33.29
CA GLN A 119 15.19 -9.51 32.38
C GLN A 119 14.89 -9.13 30.94
N THR A 120 15.96 -8.88 30.16
CA THR A 120 15.85 -8.61 28.71
C THR A 120 16.37 -9.82 27.94
N THR A 121 15.58 -10.29 26.98
CA THR A 121 16.03 -11.27 25.99
C THR A 121 16.11 -10.63 24.62
N SER A 122 16.95 -11.14 23.75
CA SER A 122 17.05 -10.68 22.38
C SER A 122 17.07 -11.81 21.38
N TYR A 123 16.66 -11.51 20.17
CA TYR A 123 16.74 -12.45 19.06
C TYR A 123 16.98 -11.72 17.75
N THR A 124 17.53 -12.42 16.78
CA THR A 124 17.80 -11.87 15.46
C THR A 124 16.69 -12.25 14.50
N ILE A 125 16.20 -11.24 13.75
CA ILE A 125 15.34 -11.43 12.58
C ILE A 125 16.24 -11.46 11.36
N HIS A 126 16.09 -12.50 10.54
CA HIS A 126 16.95 -12.75 9.38
C HIS A 126 16.27 -12.33 8.08
N ALA A 127 16.92 -11.46 7.33
CA ALA A 127 16.44 -10.97 6.04
C ALA A 127 16.52 -12.04 4.95
N GLY A 128 15.37 -12.34 4.32
CA GLY A 128 15.28 -13.33 3.24
C GLY A 128 15.32 -14.80 3.68
N ILE A 129 15.21 -15.06 5.00
CA ILE A 129 15.21 -16.41 5.57
C ILE A 129 13.85 -16.65 6.24
N TYR A 130 13.26 -17.83 6.00
CA TYR A 130 12.04 -18.23 6.70
C TYR A 130 12.26 -18.28 8.20
N LYS A 131 11.20 -18.05 8.93
CA LYS A 131 11.23 -18.00 10.41
C LYS A 131 11.86 -19.25 11.00
N THR A 132 12.65 -19.03 12.03
CA THR A 132 13.30 -20.09 12.83
C THR A 132 12.60 -20.32 14.16
N ARG A 133 11.62 -19.51 14.48
CA ARG A 133 10.83 -19.55 15.70
C ARG A 133 9.35 -19.41 15.41
N PRO A 134 8.48 -20.05 16.20
CA PRO A 134 7.05 -19.86 16.11
C PRO A 134 6.70 -18.37 16.25
N ASN A 135 5.82 -17.89 15.39
CA ASN A 135 5.21 -16.58 15.52
C ASN A 135 3.70 -16.76 15.79
N SER A 136 3.18 -15.91 16.62
CA SER A 136 1.76 -15.85 16.92
C SER A 136 1.39 -14.40 17.19
N VAL A 137 0.13 -14.07 16.98
CA VAL A 137 -0.40 -12.75 17.31
C VAL A 137 -1.50 -12.91 18.36
N ILE A 138 -1.59 -11.94 19.25
CA ILE A 138 -2.78 -11.79 20.09
C ILE A 138 -3.79 -10.99 19.30
N THR A 139 -4.93 -11.58 19.03
CA THR A 139 -6.02 -10.90 18.33
C THR A 139 -6.55 -9.75 19.19
N ARG A 140 -7.27 -8.81 18.60
CA ARG A 140 -7.95 -7.74 19.34
C ARG A 140 -8.99 -8.26 20.35
N TYR A 141 -9.38 -9.52 20.24
CA TYR A 141 -10.31 -10.18 21.16
C TYR A 141 -9.59 -10.92 22.31
N GLY A 142 -8.23 -10.88 22.32
CA GLY A 142 -7.41 -11.54 23.34
C GLY A 142 -7.05 -12.98 23.02
N ASP A 143 -7.53 -13.55 21.93
CA ASP A 143 -7.23 -14.92 21.52
C ASP A 143 -5.83 -15.00 20.90
N ARG A 144 -5.12 -16.08 21.15
CA ARG A 144 -3.85 -16.37 20.48
C ARG A 144 -4.12 -17.05 19.15
N PHE A 145 -3.66 -16.40 18.07
CA PHE A 145 -3.69 -16.97 16.73
C PHE A 145 -2.29 -17.45 16.34
N GLU A 146 -2.18 -18.71 15.95
CA GLU A 146 -0.92 -19.34 15.57
C GLU A 146 -0.82 -19.47 14.05
N TYR A 147 0.36 -19.17 13.54
CA TYR A 147 0.74 -19.39 12.14
C TYR A 147 1.51 -20.71 12.01
N ALA A 148 1.82 -21.13 10.78
CA ALA A 148 2.61 -22.33 10.52
C ALA A 148 3.87 -22.37 11.40
N SER A 149 4.27 -23.56 11.84
CA SER A 149 5.52 -23.73 12.56
C SER A 149 6.73 -23.45 11.64
N PRO A 150 7.92 -23.20 12.20
CA PRO A 150 9.14 -23.09 11.40
C PRO A 150 9.41 -24.31 10.53
N GLU A 151 9.11 -25.50 11.06
CA GLU A 151 9.33 -26.79 10.39
C GLU A 151 8.38 -26.99 9.21
N GLU A 152 7.11 -26.57 9.33
CA GLU A 152 6.10 -26.68 8.28
C GLU A 152 6.27 -25.59 7.19
N THR A 153 6.81 -24.43 7.55
CA THR A 153 6.86 -23.24 6.68
C THR A 153 7.50 -23.51 5.31
N PRO A 154 8.65 -24.18 5.16
CA PRO A 154 9.26 -24.40 3.84
C PRO A 154 8.38 -25.24 2.91
N ALA A 155 7.72 -26.28 3.44
CA ALA A 155 6.84 -27.15 2.66
C ALA A 155 5.59 -26.39 2.22
N LEU A 156 4.90 -25.69 3.15
CA LEU A 156 3.71 -24.91 2.84
C LEU A 156 3.97 -23.76 1.86
N MET A 157 5.16 -23.17 1.89
CA MET A 157 5.57 -22.18 0.88
C MET A 157 5.86 -22.82 -0.47
N GLY A 158 6.36 -24.07 -0.49
CA GLY A 158 6.46 -24.88 -1.71
C GLY A 158 5.11 -25.10 -2.34
N ASP A 159 4.18 -25.64 -1.56
CA ASP A 159 2.81 -25.93 -1.98
C ASP A 159 2.08 -24.67 -2.49
N LEU A 160 2.26 -23.54 -1.82
CA LEU A 160 1.67 -22.26 -2.24
C LEU A 160 2.16 -21.80 -3.60
N VAL A 161 3.48 -21.86 -3.83
CA VAL A 161 4.10 -21.42 -5.10
C VAL A 161 3.75 -22.38 -6.24
N GLU A 162 3.79 -23.69 -6.00
CA GLU A 162 3.36 -24.70 -6.96
C GLU A 162 1.90 -24.53 -7.35
N TRP A 163 1.02 -24.45 -6.35
CA TRP A 163 -0.39 -24.17 -6.57
C TRP A 163 -0.63 -22.91 -7.40
N TYR A 164 0.08 -21.80 -7.08
CA TYR A 164 -0.07 -20.56 -7.83
C TYR A 164 0.30 -20.75 -9.31
N ASN A 165 1.46 -21.35 -9.59
CA ASN A 165 1.93 -21.57 -10.95
C ASN A 165 0.98 -22.48 -11.76
N GLU A 166 0.41 -23.50 -11.14
CA GLU A 166 -0.59 -24.36 -11.76
C GLU A 166 -1.92 -23.64 -11.99
N ALA A 167 -2.38 -22.90 -10.99
CA ALA A 167 -3.62 -22.15 -11.05
C ALA A 167 -3.57 -21.04 -12.12
N GLU A 168 -2.44 -20.35 -12.24
CA GLU A 168 -2.17 -19.37 -13.28
C GLU A 168 -2.29 -19.99 -14.68
N LYS A 169 -1.57 -21.10 -14.92
CA LYS A 169 -1.59 -21.81 -16.20
C LYS A 169 -2.96 -22.36 -16.57
N SER A 170 -3.72 -22.79 -15.58
CA SER A 170 -5.05 -23.39 -15.81
C SER A 170 -6.12 -22.40 -16.29
N GLY A 171 -5.93 -21.10 -16.04
CA GLY A 171 -6.92 -20.06 -16.30
C GLY A 171 -8.24 -20.21 -15.52
N LYS A 172 -8.27 -21.07 -14.51
CA LYS A 172 -9.49 -21.40 -13.72
C LYS A 172 -9.96 -20.24 -12.86
N PHE A 173 -9.06 -19.36 -12.45
CA PHE A 173 -9.36 -18.24 -11.59
C PHE A 173 -9.08 -16.92 -12.32
N THR A 174 -9.88 -15.90 -12.02
CA THR A 174 -9.56 -14.55 -12.46
C THR A 174 -8.33 -14.02 -11.73
N PRO A 175 -7.60 -13.04 -12.29
CA PRO A 175 -6.42 -12.44 -11.62
C PRO A 175 -6.73 -11.89 -10.23
N VAL A 176 -7.93 -11.32 -10.02
CA VAL A 176 -8.38 -10.82 -8.71
C VAL A 176 -8.59 -11.96 -7.71
N GLU A 177 -9.14 -13.08 -8.16
CA GLU A 177 -9.31 -14.28 -7.33
C GLU A 177 -7.96 -14.92 -6.98
N LEU A 178 -7.05 -15.04 -7.96
CA LEU A 178 -5.69 -15.55 -7.73
C LEU A 178 -4.95 -14.69 -6.71
N ALA A 179 -5.00 -13.36 -6.86
CA ALA A 179 -4.35 -12.42 -5.95
C ALA A 179 -4.92 -12.52 -4.53
N ALA A 180 -6.25 -12.61 -4.38
CA ALA A 180 -6.90 -12.75 -3.08
C ALA A 180 -6.56 -14.09 -2.41
N MET A 181 -6.60 -15.20 -3.18
CA MET A 181 -6.29 -16.54 -2.66
C MET A 181 -4.83 -16.65 -2.24
N PHE A 182 -3.90 -16.17 -3.08
CA PHE A 182 -2.48 -16.15 -2.75
C PHE A 182 -2.22 -15.34 -1.50
N HIS A 183 -2.76 -14.12 -1.43
CA HIS A 183 -2.62 -13.23 -0.28
C HIS A 183 -3.08 -13.90 1.02
N TYR A 184 -4.29 -14.46 1.03
CA TYR A 184 -4.84 -15.10 2.21
C TYR A 184 -4.01 -16.30 2.67
N ARG A 185 -3.70 -17.23 1.75
CA ARG A 185 -2.88 -18.42 2.04
C ARG A 185 -1.50 -18.04 2.55
N TYR A 186 -0.85 -17.05 1.93
CA TYR A 186 0.44 -16.54 2.36
C TYR A 186 0.39 -15.97 3.79
N ILE A 187 -0.63 -15.19 4.12
CA ILE A 187 -0.82 -14.66 5.48
C ILE A 187 -1.02 -15.79 6.48
N ARG A 188 -1.71 -16.87 6.12
CA ARG A 188 -1.90 -18.04 7.00
C ARG A 188 -0.61 -18.81 7.24
N ILE A 189 0.29 -18.87 6.30
CA ILE A 189 1.62 -19.47 6.48
C ILE A 189 2.49 -18.55 7.36
N HIS A 190 2.46 -17.26 7.08
CA HIS A 190 3.25 -16.22 7.76
C HIS A 190 4.74 -16.56 7.83
N PRO A 191 5.40 -16.71 6.65
CA PRO A 191 6.66 -17.46 6.55
C PRO A 191 7.87 -16.78 7.16
N PHE A 192 7.83 -15.49 7.44
CA PHE A 192 8.93 -14.73 8.00
C PHE A 192 8.65 -14.27 9.43
N GLU A 193 9.68 -13.86 10.17
CA GLU A 193 9.52 -13.33 11.52
C GLU A 193 8.97 -11.89 11.52
N ASP A 194 9.19 -11.10 10.44
CA ASP A 194 8.64 -9.75 10.20
C ASP A 194 8.36 -9.55 8.69
N GLY A 195 7.67 -8.48 8.32
CA GLY A 195 7.46 -8.05 6.94
C GLY A 195 6.41 -8.83 6.13
N ASN A 196 5.74 -9.82 6.73
CA ASN A 196 4.78 -10.67 6.01
C ASN A 196 3.63 -9.89 5.38
N GLY A 197 3.07 -8.90 6.07
CA GLY A 197 2.00 -8.06 5.53
C GLY A 197 2.45 -7.27 4.31
N ARG A 198 3.65 -6.70 4.33
CA ARG A 198 4.24 -5.96 3.20
C ARG A 198 4.45 -6.87 1.99
N ILE A 199 5.01 -8.07 2.20
CA ILE A 199 5.17 -9.08 1.12
C ILE A 199 3.82 -9.51 0.57
N ALA A 200 2.83 -9.80 1.40
CA ALA A 200 1.49 -10.21 0.94
C ALA A 200 0.86 -9.16 0.01
N ARG A 201 0.97 -7.87 0.35
CA ARG A 201 0.46 -6.77 -0.47
C ARG A 201 1.27 -6.56 -1.76
N LEU A 202 2.58 -6.78 -1.73
CA LEU A 202 3.42 -6.80 -2.95
C LEU A 202 3.03 -7.96 -3.86
N MET A 203 2.90 -9.18 -3.33
CA MET A 203 2.56 -10.35 -4.12
C MET A 203 1.15 -10.28 -4.72
N ALA A 204 0.18 -9.67 -4.01
CA ALA A 204 -1.12 -9.39 -4.61
C ALA A 204 -1.00 -8.49 -5.85
N ASN A 205 -0.17 -7.45 -5.79
CA ASN A 205 0.08 -6.56 -6.92
C ASN A 205 0.98 -7.19 -8.00
N TYR A 206 1.90 -8.10 -7.63
CA TYR A 206 2.63 -8.93 -8.59
C TYR A 206 1.66 -9.70 -9.48
N ILE A 207 0.70 -10.40 -8.88
CA ILE A 207 -0.29 -11.21 -9.61
C ILE A 207 -1.16 -10.32 -10.50
N LEU A 208 -1.68 -9.20 -9.99
CA LEU A 208 -2.48 -8.27 -10.79
C LEU A 208 -1.69 -7.70 -11.97
N SER A 209 -0.47 -7.20 -11.72
CA SER A 209 0.41 -6.61 -12.74
C SER A 209 0.81 -7.62 -13.82
N ARG A 210 1.09 -8.87 -13.43
CA ARG A 210 1.46 -9.96 -14.35
C ARG A 210 0.36 -10.28 -15.36
N HIS A 211 -0.90 -10.03 -14.99
CA HIS A 211 -2.08 -10.21 -15.83
C HIS A 211 -2.60 -8.91 -16.46
N ASP A 212 -1.80 -7.84 -16.48
CA ASP A 212 -2.17 -6.52 -17.01
C ASP A 212 -3.38 -5.89 -16.32
N TYR A 213 -3.66 -6.29 -15.08
CA TYR A 213 -4.68 -5.69 -14.24
C TYR A 213 -4.12 -4.47 -13.49
N PRO A 214 -4.94 -3.44 -13.24
CA PRO A 214 -4.54 -2.32 -12.40
C PRO A 214 -4.12 -2.80 -11.01
N MET A 215 -2.99 -2.27 -10.53
CA MET A 215 -2.55 -2.48 -9.16
C MET A 215 -3.43 -1.73 -8.16
N ILE A 216 -3.48 -2.23 -6.92
CA ILE A 216 -4.34 -1.73 -5.85
C ILE A 216 -3.54 -1.35 -4.61
N VAL A 217 -4.13 -0.49 -3.79
CA VAL A 217 -3.58 -0.04 -2.51
C VAL A 217 -4.53 -0.42 -1.38
N VAL A 218 -4.06 -1.18 -0.39
CA VAL A 218 -4.78 -1.32 0.87
C VAL A 218 -4.55 -0.04 1.66
N ARG A 219 -5.58 0.81 1.80
CA ARG A 219 -5.47 2.11 2.46
C ARG A 219 -5.29 1.97 3.97
N SER A 220 -4.29 2.62 4.55
CA SER A 220 -3.98 2.54 5.98
C SER A 220 -5.14 3.01 6.87
N ARG A 221 -5.92 3.99 6.43
CA ARG A 221 -7.15 4.44 7.10
C ARG A 221 -8.25 3.37 7.16
N LYS A 222 -8.21 2.36 6.27
CA LYS A 222 -9.10 1.19 6.24
C LYS A 222 -8.44 -0.08 6.80
N LYS A 223 -7.33 0.06 7.56
CA LYS A 223 -6.62 -1.06 8.18
C LYS A 223 -7.56 -1.99 8.96
N ASN A 224 -8.51 -1.42 9.71
CA ASN A 224 -9.45 -2.21 10.51
C ASN A 224 -10.37 -3.08 9.63
N GLU A 225 -10.85 -2.57 8.50
CA GLU A 225 -11.69 -3.33 7.56
C GLU A 225 -10.90 -4.50 6.95
N TYR A 226 -9.63 -4.25 6.61
CA TYR A 226 -8.72 -5.27 6.08
C TYR A 226 -8.46 -6.39 7.09
N LEU A 227 -8.09 -6.04 8.32
CA LEU A 227 -7.84 -7.02 9.38
C LEU A 227 -9.11 -7.78 9.78
N GLU A 228 -10.26 -7.10 9.79
CA GLU A 228 -11.55 -7.73 10.06
C GLU A 228 -11.94 -8.76 8.99
N ALA A 229 -11.67 -8.46 7.72
CA ALA A 229 -11.94 -9.39 6.64
C ALA A 229 -11.07 -10.66 6.74
N LEU A 230 -9.79 -10.52 7.13
CA LEU A 230 -8.93 -11.65 7.42
C LEU A 230 -9.45 -12.46 8.61
N HIS A 231 -9.73 -11.81 9.72
CA HIS A 231 -10.22 -12.47 10.95
C HIS A 231 -11.54 -13.22 10.72
N LYS A 232 -12.53 -12.62 10.06
CA LYS A 232 -13.79 -13.31 9.73
C LYS A 232 -13.58 -14.54 8.85
N THR A 233 -12.63 -14.45 7.93
CA THR A 233 -12.27 -15.59 7.09
C THR A 233 -11.59 -16.69 7.90
N ASP A 234 -10.71 -16.34 8.84
CA ASP A 234 -10.06 -17.28 9.74
C ASP A 234 -11.06 -18.06 10.58
N LEU A 235 -12.13 -17.40 11.04
CA LEU A 235 -13.22 -18.08 11.76
C LEU A 235 -13.96 -19.14 10.90
N THR A 236 -14.03 -18.91 9.60
CA THR A 236 -14.66 -19.85 8.66
C THR A 236 -13.74 -21.00 8.27
N VAL A 237 -12.46 -20.68 8.00
CA VAL A 237 -11.44 -21.65 7.56
C VAL A 237 -10.97 -22.52 8.72
N GLY A 238 -10.95 -21.99 9.94
CA GLY A 238 -10.45 -22.68 11.12
C GLY A 238 -9.01 -22.30 11.48
N ALA A 239 -8.62 -22.65 12.71
CA ALA A 239 -7.37 -22.17 13.31
C ALA A 239 -6.11 -22.84 12.74
N ALA A 240 -6.17 -24.08 12.25
CA ALA A 240 -5.00 -24.84 11.83
C ALA A 240 -4.29 -24.14 10.64
N PRO A 241 -2.98 -23.82 10.75
CA PRO A 241 -2.24 -23.11 9.72
C PRO A 241 -2.23 -23.82 8.37
N SER A 242 -2.04 -25.14 8.37
CA SER A 242 -2.03 -25.97 7.15
C SER A 242 -3.36 -25.92 6.40
N ILE A 243 -4.50 -25.90 7.10
CA ILE A 243 -5.81 -25.73 6.48
C ILE A 243 -5.90 -24.36 5.81
N GLY A 244 -5.46 -23.30 6.49
CA GLY A 244 -5.45 -21.95 5.95
C GLY A 244 -4.53 -21.78 4.73
N ALA A 245 -3.38 -22.46 4.74
CA ALA A 245 -2.43 -22.45 3.62
C ALA A 245 -3.00 -23.11 2.35
N HIS A 246 -4.00 -23.98 2.48
CA HIS A 246 -4.65 -24.67 1.36
C HIS A 246 -6.12 -24.26 1.18
N ALA A 247 -6.59 -23.24 1.88
CA ALA A 247 -7.98 -22.81 1.87
C ALA A 247 -8.50 -22.59 0.44
N SER A 248 -9.65 -23.16 0.14
CA SER A 248 -10.29 -23.04 -1.18
C SER A 248 -10.94 -21.67 -1.38
N LYS A 249 -11.26 -21.33 -2.62
CA LYS A 249 -12.00 -20.11 -2.98
C LYS A 249 -13.32 -19.98 -2.18
N ARG A 250 -14.01 -21.11 -1.94
CA ARG A 250 -15.29 -21.12 -1.21
C ARG A 250 -15.09 -20.76 0.28
N GLU A 251 -14.05 -21.29 0.89
CA GLU A 251 -13.75 -21.06 2.30
C GLU A 251 -13.31 -19.61 2.57
N ILE A 252 -12.60 -18.98 1.64
CA ILE A 252 -12.13 -17.59 1.79
C ILE A 252 -13.12 -16.55 1.24
N GLN A 253 -14.40 -16.90 1.03
CA GLN A 253 -15.36 -16.03 0.36
C GLN A 253 -15.50 -14.64 1.00
N GLN A 254 -15.31 -14.53 2.32
CA GLN A 254 -15.39 -13.24 3.02
C GLN A 254 -14.20 -12.34 2.64
N PHE A 255 -12.97 -12.86 2.66
CA PHE A 255 -11.79 -12.11 2.23
C PHE A 255 -11.84 -11.81 0.73
N LEU A 256 -12.29 -12.76 -0.09
CA LEU A 256 -12.45 -12.55 -1.53
C LEU A 256 -13.46 -11.43 -1.84
N THR A 257 -14.53 -11.34 -1.06
CA THR A 257 -15.50 -10.24 -1.19
C THR A 257 -14.89 -8.90 -0.85
N TYR A 258 -14.16 -8.83 0.26
CA TYR A 258 -13.39 -7.64 0.64
C TYR A 258 -12.40 -7.22 -0.45
N PHE A 259 -11.57 -8.15 -0.91
CA PHE A 259 -10.53 -7.90 -1.91
C PHE A 259 -11.12 -7.45 -3.25
N SER A 260 -12.24 -8.06 -3.66
CA SER A 260 -12.97 -7.66 -4.87
C SER A 260 -13.56 -6.25 -4.77
N ASN A 261 -14.06 -5.86 -3.59
CA ASN A 261 -14.55 -4.49 -3.36
C ASN A 261 -13.40 -3.50 -3.38
N LEU A 262 -12.29 -3.81 -2.71
CA LEU A 262 -11.07 -3.01 -2.73
C LEU A 262 -10.57 -2.80 -4.17
N PHE A 263 -10.53 -3.87 -4.99
CA PHE A 263 -10.15 -3.77 -6.39
C PHE A 263 -11.04 -2.80 -7.16
N VAL A 264 -12.36 -2.92 -7.01
CA VAL A 264 -13.33 -2.03 -7.68
C VAL A 264 -13.14 -0.57 -7.24
N GLU A 265 -12.94 -0.32 -5.94
CA GLU A 265 -12.72 1.03 -5.41
C GLU A 265 -11.43 1.64 -5.98
N GLU A 266 -10.30 0.92 -5.92
CA GLU A 266 -9.00 1.43 -6.37
C GLU A 266 -8.97 1.65 -7.89
N VAL A 267 -9.58 0.77 -8.69
CA VAL A 267 -9.68 0.97 -10.14
C VAL A 267 -10.63 2.13 -10.47
N SER A 268 -11.76 2.26 -9.76
CA SER A 268 -12.66 3.41 -9.93
C SER A 268 -11.94 4.72 -9.61
N TYR A 269 -11.13 4.73 -8.56
CA TYR A 269 -10.31 5.87 -8.19
C TYR A 269 -9.29 6.21 -9.29
N ASN A 270 -8.59 5.21 -9.85
CA ASN A 270 -7.65 5.44 -10.95
C ASN A 270 -8.34 6.01 -12.20
N ILE A 271 -9.52 5.49 -12.55
CA ILE A 271 -10.33 6.02 -13.68
C ILE A 271 -10.72 7.47 -13.40
N SER A 272 -11.29 7.76 -12.23
CA SER A 272 -11.70 9.11 -11.87
C SER A 272 -10.52 10.09 -11.85
N PHE A 273 -9.37 9.67 -11.35
CA PHE A 273 -8.16 10.48 -11.37
C PHE A 273 -7.72 10.86 -12.79
N LEU A 274 -7.85 9.94 -13.74
CA LEU A 274 -7.45 10.15 -15.12
C LEU A 274 -8.51 10.91 -15.95
N THR A 275 -9.79 10.82 -15.58
CA THR A 275 -10.91 11.34 -16.40
C THR A 275 -11.59 12.57 -15.81
N GLU A 276 -11.63 12.71 -14.48
CA GLU A 276 -12.21 13.88 -13.82
C GLU A 276 -11.18 14.99 -13.67
N ARG A 277 -10.97 15.75 -14.77
CA ARG A 277 -10.01 16.86 -14.82
C ARG A 277 -10.75 18.18 -14.65
N GLY A 278 -10.07 19.16 -14.03
CA GLY A 278 -10.59 20.50 -13.86
C GLY A 278 -9.84 21.30 -12.81
N GLU A 279 -9.85 22.62 -12.94
CA GLU A 279 -9.09 23.56 -12.10
C GLU A 279 -9.40 23.47 -10.59
N ASN A 280 -10.53 22.86 -10.20
CA ASN A 280 -10.97 22.74 -8.80
C ASN A 280 -11.07 21.29 -8.33
N VAL A 281 -10.50 20.36 -9.06
CA VAL A 281 -10.47 18.94 -8.70
C VAL A 281 -9.10 18.59 -8.10
N TRP A 282 -9.11 18.17 -6.86
CA TRP A 282 -7.93 17.85 -6.06
C TRP A 282 -8.01 16.43 -5.52
N TRP A 283 -6.88 15.77 -5.43
CA TRP A 283 -6.77 14.38 -4.97
C TRP A 283 -5.74 14.25 -3.86
N PHE A 284 -6.07 13.46 -2.84
CA PHE A 284 -5.19 13.14 -1.72
C PHE A 284 -5.48 11.72 -1.24
N ASP A 285 -4.44 10.89 -1.15
CA ASP A 285 -4.51 9.51 -0.65
C ASP A 285 -5.75 8.72 -1.14
N GLY A 286 -5.97 8.69 -2.44
CA GLY A 286 -7.07 7.94 -3.04
C GLY A 286 -8.45 8.56 -2.91
N GLU A 287 -8.55 9.82 -2.50
CA GLU A 287 -9.84 10.52 -2.39
C GLU A 287 -9.84 11.85 -3.12
N ARG A 288 -11.00 12.14 -3.72
CA ARG A 288 -11.26 13.48 -4.23
C ARG A 288 -11.53 14.42 -3.05
N VAL A 289 -10.72 15.45 -2.94
CA VAL A 289 -10.88 16.48 -1.91
C VAL A 289 -11.89 17.52 -2.38
N LYS A 290 -12.96 17.69 -1.60
CA LYS A 290 -13.96 18.73 -1.84
C LYS A 290 -13.75 19.87 -0.87
N PHE A 291 -13.55 21.08 -1.39
CA PHE A 291 -13.50 22.29 -0.58
C PHE A 291 -14.88 22.95 -0.54
N ARG A 292 -15.29 23.41 0.65
CA ARG A 292 -16.55 24.15 0.83
C ARG A 292 -16.47 25.57 0.26
N SER A 293 -15.27 26.14 0.21
CA SER A 293 -15.03 27.51 -0.23
C SER A 293 -14.28 27.53 -1.56
N ALA A 294 -14.79 28.25 -2.53
CA ALA A 294 -14.09 28.50 -3.79
C ALA A 294 -12.73 29.20 -3.59
N THR A 295 -12.61 30.04 -2.55
CA THR A 295 -11.36 30.75 -2.21
C THR A 295 -10.24 29.78 -1.84
N THR A 296 -10.57 28.60 -1.24
CA THR A 296 -9.55 27.58 -0.92
C THR A 296 -8.97 26.95 -2.20
N SER A 297 -9.80 26.64 -3.18
CA SER A 297 -9.32 26.13 -4.49
C SER A 297 -8.52 27.18 -5.23
N GLN A 298 -8.97 28.45 -5.25
CA GLN A 298 -8.22 29.55 -5.84
C GLN A 298 -6.84 29.72 -5.20
N MET A 299 -6.77 29.63 -3.86
CA MET A 299 -5.51 29.72 -3.12
C MET A 299 -4.55 28.58 -3.51
N LEU A 300 -5.06 27.35 -3.58
CA LEU A 300 -4.25 26.19 -3.99
C LEU A 300 -3.78 26.32 -5.44
N ASN A 301 -4.62 26.79 -6.36
CA ASN A 301 -4.24 27.03 -7.75
C ASN A 301 -3.13 28.11 -7.88
N LEU A 302 -3.23 29.18 -7.08
CA LEU A 302 -2.18 30.22 -7.03
C LEU A 302 -0.88 29.67 -6.45
N MET A 303 -0.93 28.91 -5.37
CA MET A 303 0.26 28.25 -4.77
C MET A 303 0.87 27.21 -5.73
N TYR A 304 0.06 26.53 -6.52
CA TYR A 304 0.53 25.55 -7.51
C TYR A 304 1.26 26.25 -8.67
N SER A 305 0.67 27.33 -9.19
CA SER A 305 1.25 28.09 -10.33
C SER A 305 2.42 28.98 -9.93
N LYS A 306 2.43 29.47 -8.68
CA LYS A 306 3.48 30.33 -8.11
C LYS A 306 3.85 29.85 -6.72
N PRO A 307 4.75 28.85 -6.61
CA PRO A 307 5.12 28.28 -5.30
C PRO A 307 5.76 29.27 -4.31
N ASP A 308 6.33 30.36 -4.79
CA ASP A 308 6.93 31.46 -4.03
C ASP A 308 5.94 32.56 -3.61
N ILE A 309 4.66 32.42 -3.96
CA ILE A 309 3.63 33.42 -3.66
C ILE A 309 3.55 33.73 -2.17
N THR A 310 3.56 35.03 -1.83
CA THR A 310 3.48 35.50 -0.46
C THR A 310 2.05 35.57 0.06
N ILE A 311 1.88 35.58 1.39
CA ILE A 311 0.55 35.69 2.01
C ILE A 311 -0.16 36.99 1.64
N PRO A 312 0.51 38.16 1.61
CA PRO A 312 -0.13 39.38 1.11
C PRO A 312 -0.63 39.26 -0.34
N CYS A 313 0.19 38.70 -1.24
CA CYS A 313 -0.22 38.46 -2.62
C CYS A 313 -1.41 37.49 -2.76
N LEU A 314 -1.44 36.45 -1.91
CA LEU A 314 -2.61 35.55 -1.85
C LEU A 314 -3.88 36.30 -1.42
N SER A 315 -3.76 37.13 -0.39
CA SER A 315 -4.85 37.98 0.11
C SER A 315 -5.42 38.89 -0.98
N GLU A 316 -4.53 39.57 -1.69
CA GLU A 316 -4.90 40.49 -2.79
C GLU A 316 -5.56 39.77 -3.97
N ASN A 317 -4.94 38.68 -4.47
CA ASN A 317 -5.44 37.95 -5.64
C ASN A 317 -6.79 37.23 -5.39
N ILE A 318 -7.05 36.81 -4.15
CA ILE A 318 -8.27 36.09 -3.79
C ILE A 318 -9.36 37.04 -3.29
N GLY A 319 -8.99 38.27 -2.89
CA GLY A 319 -9.93 39.27 -2.36
C GLY A 319 -10.42 38.98 -0.92
N ILE A 320 -9.60 38.31 -0.10
CA ILE A 320 -9.88 38.03 1.31
C ILE A 320 -8.78 38.58 2.21
N ASN A 321 -9.09 38.92 3.47
CA ASN A 321 -8.11 39.48 4.37
C ASN A 321 -7.03 38.45 4.78
N ILE A 322 -5.85 38.96 5.18
CA ILE A 322 -4.70 38.15 5.58
C ILE A 322 -5.03 37.17 6.69
N ALA A 323 -5.87 37.53 7.66
CA ALA A 323 -6.26 36.65 8.75
C ALA A 323 -7.02 35.41 8.24
N SER A 324 -7.90 35.59 7.24
CA SER A 324 -8.61 34.52 6.57
C SER A 324 -7.70 33.62 5.75
N VAL A 325 -6.70 34.18 5.06
CA VAL A 325 -5.66 33.42 4.35
C VAL A 325 -4.88 32.56 5.34
N ASN A 326 -4.41 33.15 6.44
CA ASN A 326 -3.66 32.41 7.48
C ASN A 326 -4.48 31.28 8.11
N LYS A 327 -5.78 31.51 8.36
CA LYS A 327 -6.69 30.47 8.86
C LYS A 327 -6.82 29.31 7.90
N GLN A 328 -6.99 29.57 6.60
CA GLN A 328 -7.07 28.54 5.57
C GLN A 328 -5.72 27.79 5.44
N ILE A 329 -4.60 28.49 5.41
CA ILE A 329 -3.26 27.90 5.39
C ILE A 329 -3.09 26.94 6.58
N LYS A 330 -3.42 27.39 7.79
CA LYS A 330 -3.34 26.54 8.99
C LYS A 330 -4.19 25.27 8.84
N GLN A 331 -5.42 25.39 8.34
CA GLN A 331 -6.30 24.24 8.12
C GLN A 331 -5.72 23.26 7.07
N LEU A 332 -5.21 23.77 5.96
CA LEU A 332 -4.60 22.95 4.91
C LEU A 332 -3.33 22.26 5.37
N THR A 333 -2.49 22.95 6.13
CA THR A 333 -1.27 22.38 6.74
C THR A 333 -1.61 21.31 7.77
N THR A 334 -2.60 21.55 8.64
CA THR A 334 -3.05 20.55 9.63
C THR A 334 -3.59 19.28 8.97
N LYS A 335 -4.22 19.42 7.79
CA LYS A 335 -4.71 18.27 6.98
C LYS A 335 -3.60 17.59 6.16
N GLY A 336 -2.39 18.11 6.19
CA GLY A 336 -1.28 17.59 5.39
C GLY A 336 -1.37 17.89 3.89
N TYR A 337 -2.23 18.82 3.47
CA TYR A 337 -2.43 19.13 2.05
C TYR A 337 -1.37 20.06 1.47
N ILE A 338 -0.80 20.91 2.31
CA ILE A 338 0.29 21.84 1.95
C ILE A 338 1.35 21.88 3.03
N GLN A 339 2.56 22.23 2.65
CA GLN A 339 3.66 22.51 3.58
C GLN A 339 4.58 23.62 3.04
N ARG A 340 5.41 24.19 3.91
CA ARG A 340 6.53 25.07 3.50
C ARG A 340 7.76 24.23 3.22
N ALA A 341 8.36 24.42 2.07
CA ALA A 341 9.67 23.87 1.76
C ALA A 341 10.79 24.67 2.46
N SER A 342 11.99 24.09 2.56
CA SER A 342 13.16 24.72 3.20
C SER A 342 13.57 26.06 2.56
N ASN A 343 13.26 26.24 1.27
CA ASN A 343 13.48 27.51 0.56
C ASN A 343 12.35 28.53 0.74
N GLY A 344 11.38 28.26 1.62
CA GLY A 344 10.24 29.13 1.88
C GLY A 344 9.07 29.01 0.91
N ASN A 345 9.18 28.22 -0.15
CA ASN A 345 8.12 28.04 -1.14
C ASN A 345 6.98 27.18 -0.61
N TRP A 346 5.77 27.37 -1.14
CA TRP A 346 4.66 26.48 -0.91
C TRP A 346 4.86 25.16 -1.67
N ARG A 347 4.60 24.08 -1.01
CA ARG A 347 4.55 22.77 -1.62
C ARG A 347 3.17 22.16 -1.36
N LEU A 348 2.51 21.80 -2.44
CA LEU A 348 1.25 21.09 -2.41
C LEU A 348 1.53 19.59 -2.36
N ILE A 349 0.92 18.94 -1.36
CA ILE A 349 0.90 17.47 -1.22
C ILE A 349 -0.36 16.91 -1.88
N ILE A 350 -1.41 17.73 -1.90
CA ILE A 350 -2.63 17.48 -2.65
C ILE A 350 -2.34 17.67 -4.15
N THR A 351 -2.82 16.74 -4.96
CA THR A 351 -2.56 16.73 -6.41
C THR A 351 -3.71 17.33 -7.18
N PRO A 352 -3.48 18.34 -8.05
CA PRO A 352 -4.53 18.84 -8.92
C PRO A 352 -4.82 17.82 -10.05
N SER A 353 -6.06 17.77 -10.48
CA SER A 353 -6.46 17.08 -11.71
C SER A 353 -6.32 18.04 -12.90
N ILE A 354 -5.14 18.12 -13.46
CA ILE A 354 -4.86 18.98 -14.61
C ILE A 354 -4.86 18.14 -15.89
#